data_69d00ef48ebbf17181370e665bc9e840
#
_entry.id   69d00ef48ebbf17181370e665bc9e840
#
_cell.length_a   1.000
_cell.length_b   1.000
_cell.length_c   1.000
_cell.angle_alpha   90.00
_cell.angle_beta   90.00
_cell.angle_gamma   90.00
#
_symmetry.space_group_name_H-M   'P 1'
#
loop_
_entity.id
_entity.type
_entity.pdbx_description
1 polymer ?
#
loop_
_entity_poly.entity_id
_entity_poly.type
_entity_poly.pdbx_seq_one_letter_code
_entity_poly.pdbx_strand_id
1 'polypeptide(L)'
;LSGMFTGTIDGLEADNIIVMPRYDFFSGKLPISHVNYIETLEGVEAVMHADYLLSDSIESMMDGVTFAASPNFFDVYTRLQTSEEAKLAMLNNPNAAIVGQLMADQQGLKVGDRLNTKSNYTNSDGTNNWSFEVVGFYKAEKIKGDEMGAVINYDAFDEARINQKGTVGMIMVKAESAETGQNISRQVDEYFANSPYATRTGPESMMAIEMAGEFADVELIINSILMSVFFTILLVSSNTLAQSIRERTGDIGVLKCLGYRDSTIFISVILEAITICFTAVLSGLFFTAILIPAIESMSGGLMDDVIILSSSVILGGFLIGLIIAFMSAAVPAYNALNLKVVDALRAG
;
A
#
# COMPACT_ATOMS: atom_id res chain seq x y z
N LEU A 1 3.91 0.56 5.88
CA LEU A 1 2.53 0.29 5.43
C LEU A 1 1.50 0.98 6.32
N SER A 2 1.56 0.83 7.66
CA SER A 2 0.60 1.50 8.57
C SER A 2 0.54 3.02 8.40
N GLY A 3 1.66 3.69 8.09
CA GLY A 3 1.72 5.14 7.87
C GLY A 3 1.02 5.64 6.61
N MET A 4 0.89 4.79 5.57
CA MET A 4 0.12 5.12 4.36
C MET A 4 -1.37 5.28 4.68
N PHE A 5 -1.92 4.37 5.47
CA PHE A 5 -3.35 4.35 5.78
C PHE A 5 -3.76 5.40 6.80
N THR A 6 -2.90 5.76 7.76
CA THR A 6 -3.22 6.83 8.75
C THR A 6 -3.36 8.19 8.08
N GLY A 7 -2.50 8.55 7.12
CA GLY A 7 -2.62 9.79 6.35
C GLY A 7 -3.88 9.83 5.47
N THR A 8 -4.31 8.69 4.95
CA THR A 8 -5.54 8.56 4.17
C THR A 8 -6.78 8.75 5.05
N ILE A 9 -6.83 8.14 6.24
CA ILE A 9 -7.97 8.22 7.16
C ILE A 9 -8.24 9.66 7.61
N ASP A 10 -7.21 10.45 7.89
CA ASP A 10 -7.34 11.86 8.31
C ASP A 10 -7.89 12.77 7.19
N GLY A 11 -7.88 12.32 5.95
CA GLY A 11 -8.41 13.03 4.79
C GLY A 11 -9.87 12.73 4.46
N LEU A 12 -10.46 11.68 5.05
CA LEU A 12 -11.82 11.21 4.75
C LEU A 12 -12.89 12.05 5.48
N GLU A 13 -14.03 12.24 4.83
CA GLU A 13 -15.14 12.97 5.38
C GLU A 13 -15.94 12.06 6.33
N ALA A 14 -16.19 12.55 7.55
CA ALA A 14 -16.83 11.75 8.61
C ALA A 14 -18.33 11.50 8.40
N ASP A 15 -18.97 12.30 7.56
CA ASP A 15 -20.37 12.25 7.19
C ASP A 15 -20.64 11.42 5.92
N ASN A 16 -19.58 11.05 5.21
CA ASN A 16 -19.69 10.12 4.08
C ASN A 16 -19.71 8.67 4.56
N ILE A 17 -20.75 7.94 4.16
CA ILE A 17 -20.90 6.51 4.41
C ILE A 17 -20.86 5.73 3.09
N ILE A 18 -20.21 4.59 3.13
CA ILE A 18 -20.12 3.67 1.99
C ILE A 18 -20.99 2.45 2.27
N VAL A 19 -21.79 2.07 1.28
CA VAL A 19 -22.57 0.85 1.23
C VAL A 19 -21.94 -0.09 0.23
N MET A 20 -21.54 -1.27 0.67
CA MET A 20 -20.85 -2.27 -0.12
C MET A 20 -21.48 -3.65 0.04
N PRO A 21 -21.20 -4.60 -0.87
CA PRO A 21 -21.57 -5.99 -0.67
C PRO A 21 -20.92 -6.58 0.60
N ARG A 22 -21.70 -7.30 1.39
CA ARG A 22 -21.27 -7.81 2.71
C ARG A 22 -20.16 -8.87 2.63
N TYR A 23 -20.17 -9.71 1.61
CA TYR A 23 -19.36 -10.93 1.56
C TYR A 23 -18.22 -10.90 0.54
N ASP A 24 -18.24 -9.94 -0.39
CA ASP A 24 -17.23 -9.83 -1.43
C ASP A 24 -17.01 -8.36 -1.76
N PHE A 25 -15.98 -7.81 -1.14
CA PHE A 25 -15.67 -6.40 -1.20
C PHE A 25 -15.23 -5.92 -2.60
N PHE A 26 -14.42 -6.72 -3.32
CA PHE A 26 -13.84 -6.30 -4.60
C PHE A 26 -14.66 -6.73 -5.82
N SER A 27 -15.30 -7.88 -5.76
CA SER A 27 -16.01 -8.47 -6.91
C SER A 27 -17.52 -8.47 -6.72
N GLY A 28 -18.00 -8.27 -5.49
CA GLY A 28 -19.42 -8.23 -5.18
C GLY A 28 -20.11 -7.04 -5.84
N LYS A 29 -21.39 -7.20 -6.15
CA LYS A 29 -22.22 -6.15 -6.76
C LYS A 29 -23.51 -6.00 -6.02
N LEU A 30 -23.98 -4.76 -5.95
CA LEU A 30 -25.30 -4.39 -5.42
C LEU A 30 -26.22 -4.02 -6.59
N PRO A 31 -27.49 -4.43 -6.56
CA PRO A 31 -28.47 -3.92 -7.50
C PRO A 31 -28.63 -2.40 -7.36
N ILE A 32 -28.75 -1.68 -8.45
CA ILE A 32 -28.97 -0.23 -8.44
C ILE A 32 -30.25 0.17 -7.70
N SER A 33 -31.20 -0.75 -7.57
CA SER A 33 -32.43 -0.54 -6.79
C SER A 33 -32.19 -0.27 -5.30
N HIS A 34 -30.99 -0.60 -4.76
CA HIS A 34 -30.62 -0.23 -3.40
C HIS A 34 -30.49 1.28 -3.24
N VAL A 35 -30.03 2.00 -4.28
CA VAL A 35 -29.96 3.45 -4.33
C VAL A 35 -31.32 4.07 -4.05
N ASN A 36 -32.37 3.59 -4.74
CA ASN A 36 -33.75 4.11 -4.59
C ASN A 36 -34.29 4.00 -3.16
N TYR A 37 -33.96 2.90 -2.46
CA TYR A 37 -34.32 2.73 -1.06
C TYR A 37 -33.56 3.71 -0.15
N ILE A 38 -32.24 3.82 -0.36
CA ILE A 38 -31.37 4.66 0.46
C ILE A 38 -31.76 6.13 0.35
N GLU A 39 -32.11 6.59 -0.84
CA GLU A 39 -32.58 7.97 -1.07
C GLU A 39 -33.89 8.32 -0.30
N THR A 40 -34.65 7.32 0.14
CA THR A 40 -35.87 7.55 0.93
C THR A 40 -35.63 7.70 2.43
N LEU A 41 -34.41 7.45 2.90
CA LEU A 41 -34.10 7.48 4.33
C LEU A 41 -33.92 8.91 4.83
N GLU A 42 -34.40 9.16 6.04
CA GLU A 42 -34.31 10.46 6.70
C GLU A 42 -32.81 10.79 7.02
N GLY A 43 -32.40 12.02 6.75
CA GLY A 43 -31.05 12.50 6.97
C GLY A 43 -30.03 12.17 5.87
N VAL A 44 -30.52 11.67 4.74
CA VAL A 44 -29.72 11.53 3.52
C VAL A 44 -29.73 12.83 2.74
N GLU A 45 -28.57 13.47 2.57
CA GLU A 45 -28.42 14.69 1.76
C GLU A 45 -28.24 14.37 0.27
N ALA A 46 -27.40 13.37 -0.04
CA ALA A 46 -27.13 12.95 -1.40
C ALA A 46 -26.71 11.47 -1.42
N VAL A 47 -27.02 10.81 -2.54
CA VAL A 47 -26.57 9.44 -2.81
C VAL A 47 -25.89 9.43 -4.16
N MET A 48 -24.70 8.87 -4.23
CA MET A 48 -24.05 8.54 -5.49
C MET A 48 -23.73 7.06 -5.55
N HIS A 49 -23.61 6.55 -6.75
CA HIS A 49 -23.22 5.16 -6.99
C HIS A 49 -22.09 5.10 -8.03
N ALA A 50 -21.27 4.08 -7.90
CA ALA A 50 -20.19 3.85 -8.84
C ALA A 50 -19.90 2.36 -9.01
N ASP A 51 -19.31 2.06 -10.14
CA ASP A 51 -18.73 0.75 -10.44
C ASP A 51 -17.28 0.92 -10.90
N TYR A 52 -16.47 -0.11 -10.74
CA TYR A 52 -15.05 -0.08 -11.07
C TYR A 52 -14.79 -0.83 -12.36
N LEU A 53 -14.15 -0.19 -13.31
CA LEU A 53 -13.58 -0.85 -14.47
C LEU A 53 -12.17 -1.32 -14.09
N LEU A 54 -12.10 -2.51 -13.50
CA LEU A 54 -10.84 -3.15 -13.13
C LEU A 54 -10.41 -4.10 -14.24
N SER A 55 -9.11 -4.21 -14.47
CA SER A 55 -8.53 -5.25 -15.31
C SER A 55 -7.89 -6.32 -14.45
N ASP A 56 -7.84 -7.54 -14.94
CA ASP A 56 -7.25 -8.71 -14.26
C ASP A 56 -5.71 -8.65 -14.17
N SER A 57 -5.07 -7.65 -14.79
CA SER A 57 -3.61 -7.50 -14.75
C SER A 57 -3.18 -6.45 -13.72
N ILE A 58 -2.16 -6.79 -12.93
CA ILE A 58 -1.52 -5.87 -11.97
C ILE A 58 -1.01 -4.61 -12.68
N GLU A 59 -0.53 -4.74 -13.91
CA GLU A 59 -0.01 -3.65 -14.73
C GLU A 59 -1.08 -2.60 -15.00
N SER A 60 -2.32 -2.99 -15.31
CA SER A 60 -3.40 -2.04 -15.54
C SER A 60 -4.05 -1.49 -14.25
N MET A 61 -3.84 -2.12 -13.10
CA MET A 61 -4.16 -1.50 -11.81
C MET A 61 -3.21 -0.34 -11.49
N MET A 62 -1.97 -0.41 -11.95
CA MET A 62 -0.99 0.68 -11.80
C MET A 62 -1.25 1.85 -12.76
N ASP A 63 -1.95 1.60 -13.87
CA ASP A 63 -2.35 2.65 -14.82
C ASP A 63 -3.52 3.53 -14.32
N GLY A 64 -4.09 3.17 -13.18
CA GLY A 64 -5.20 3.87 -12.53
C GLY A 64 -6.56 3.19 -12.70
N VAL A 65 -7.50 3.54 -11.83
CA VAL A 65 -8.85 2.94 -11.79
C VAL A 65 -9.85 3.85 -12.50
N THR A 66 -10.62 3.28 -13.42
CA THR A 66 -11.74 4.02 -14.05
C THR A 66 -13.03 3.73 -13.28
N PHE A 67 -13.69 4.78 -12.81
CA PHE A 67 -14.97 4.72 -12.10
C PHE A 67 -16.11 5.08 -13.05
N ALA A 68 -17.03 4.17 -13.28
CA ALA A 68 -18.33 4.50 -13.86
C ALA A 68 -19.23 5.01 -12.74
N ALA A 69 -19.50 6.30 -12.68
CA ALA A 69 -20.16 6.94 -11.56
C ALA A 69 -21.41 7.71 -11.97
N SER A 70 -22.33 7.88 -11.00
CA SER A 70 -23.50 8.73 -11.17
C SER A 70 -23.11 10.19 -11.41
N PRO A 71 -23.98 10.99 -12.05
CA PRO A 71 -23.68 12.38 -12.43
C PRO A 71 -23.24 13.29 -11.28
N ASN A 72 -23.72 13.02 -10.07
CA ASN A 72 -23.43 13.80 -8.86
C ASN A 72 -22.15 13.35 -8.11
N PHE A 73 -21.29 12.55 -8.75
CA PHE A 73 -20.06 12.04 -8.15
C PHE A 73 -19.22 13.14 -7.48
N PHE A 74 -18.91 14.20 -8.22
CA PHE A 74 -18.09 15.32 -7.72
C PHE A 74 -18.81 16.21 -6.70
N ASP A 75 -20.11 16.09 -6.55
CA ASP A 75 -20.89 16.84 -5.56
C ASP A 75 -20.92 16.11 -4.21
N VAL A 76 -20.77 14.79 -4.23
CA VAL A 76 -20.62 13.94 -3.04
C VAL A 76 -19.15 13.82 -2.63
N TYR A 77 -18.26 13.57 -3.58
CA TYR A 77 -16.79 13.55 -3.36
C TYR A 77 -16.21 14.97 -3.46
N THR A 78 -16.50 15.84 -2.48
CA THR A 78 -16.14 17.26 -2.51
C THR A 78 -14.64 17.51 -2.49
N ARG A 79 -13.85 16.51 -2.03
CA ARG A 79 -12.38 16.56 -2.04
C ARG A 79 -11.77 16.43 -3.43
N LEU A 80 -12.55 15.97 -4.42
CA LEU A 80 -12.14 15.89 -5.83
C LEU A 80 -12.72 17.07 -6.59
N GLN A 81 -11.86 17.97 -7.05
CA GLN A 81 -12.27 19.20 -7.70
C GLN A 81 -12.07 19.12 -9.20
N THR A 82 -13.12 19.42 -9.94
CA THR A 82 -13.09 19.56 -11.40
C THR A 82 -13.84 20.82 -11.85
N SER A 83 -13.69 21.21 -13.10
CA SER A 83 -14.40 22.39 -13.65
C SER A 83 -15.86 22.04 -13.96
N GLU A 84 -16.77 23.02 -13.83
CA GLU A 84 -18.18 22.86 -14.21
C GLU A 84 -18.32 22.54 -15.73
N GLU A 85 -17.41 23.05 -16.55
CA GLU A 85 -17.37 22.75 -17.98
C GLU A 85 -17.13 21.26 -18.22
N ALA A 86 -16.20 20.63 -17.47
CA ALA A 86 -15.91 19.20 -17.57
C ALA A 86 -17.09 18.35 -17.08
N LYS A 87 -17.76 18.74 -15.97
CA LYS A 87 -18.99 18.07 -15.51
C LYS A 87 -20.07 18.09 -16.57
N LEU A 88 -20.37 19.26 -17.15
CA LEU A 88 -21.35 19.40 -18.21
C LEU A 88 -20.97 18.62 -19.48
N ALA A 89 -19.68 18.59 -19.84
CA ALA A 89 -19.21 17.82 -20.98
C ALA A 89 -19.40 16.32 -20.76
N MET A 90 -19.14 15.81 -19.55
CA MET A 90 -19.38 14.40 -19.20
C MET A 90 -20.86 14.03 -19.23
N LEU A 91 -21.74 14.93 -18.81
CA LEU A 91 -23.21 14.70 -18.85
C LEU A 91 -23.72 14.65 -20.29
N ASN A 92 -23.17 15.47 -21.20
CA ASN A 92 -23.64 15.58 -22.58
C ASN A 92 -22.97 14.59 -23.55
N ASN A 93 -21.85 13.97 -23.16
CA ASN A 93 -21.13 13.01 -23.99
C ASN A 93 -21.02 11.66 -23.27
N PRO A 94 -21.75 10.61 -23.70
CA PRO A 94 -21.74 9.28 -23.12
C PRO A 94 -20.36 8.63 -23.08
N ASN A 95 -19.47 9.03 -23.98
CA ASN A 95 -18.11 8.49 -24.08
C ASN A 95 -17.05 9.41 -23.44
N ALA A 96 -17.47 10.38 -22.62
CA ALA A 96 -16.55 11.29 -21.95
C ALA A 96 -15.93 10.68 -20.69
N ALA A 97 -14.69 11.10 -20.41
CA ALA A 97 -14.00 10.82 -19.16
C ALA A 97 -13.42 12.11 -18.57
N ILE A 98 -13.54 12.28 -17.27
CA ILE A 98 -12.77 13.28 -16.50
C ILE A 98 -11.65 12.51 -15.81
N VAL A 99 -10.39 12.87 -16.10
CA VAL A 99 -9.20 12.12 -15.70
C VAL A 99 -8.50 12.84 -14.54
N GLY A 100 -8.00 12.12 -13.57
CA GLY A 100 -7.19 12.69 -12.51
C GLY A 100 -5.88 13.26 -13.04
N GLN A 101 -5.43 14.38 -12.48
CA GLN A 101 -4.27 15.10 -12.99
C GLN A 101 -3.01 14.23 -12.99
N LEU A 102 -2.79 13.45 -11.94
CA LEU A 102 -1.62 12.56 -11.86
C LEU A 102 -1.64 11.49 -12.96
N MET A 103 -2.79 10.84 -13.18
CA MET A 103 -2.95 9.86 -14.26
C MET A 103 -2.74 10.51 -15.64
N ALA A 104 -3.27 11.72 -15.85
CA ALA A 104 -3.12 12.45 -17.08
C ALA A 104 -1.65 12.81 -17.36
N ASP A 105 -0.93 13.27 -16.35
CA ASP A 105 0.49 13.64 -16.46
C ASP A 105 1.36 12.42 -16.78
N GLN A 106 1.07 11.26 -16.16
CA GLN A 106 1.80 10.01 -16.41
C GLN A 106 1.59 9.47 -17.82
N GLN A 107 0.34 9.47 -18.27
CA GLN A 107 0.00 8.95 -19.60
C GLN A 107 0.15 10.00 -20.71
N GLY A 108 0.48 11.26 -20.37
CA GLY A 108 0.62 12.36 -21.32
C GLY A 108 -0.70 12.77 -21.97
N LEU A 109 -1.85 12.56 -21.30
CA LEU A 109 -3.18 12.83 -21.83
C LEU A 109 -3.52 14.32 -21.82
N LYS A 110 -4.21 14.75 -22.88
CA LYS A 110 -4.75 16.12 -23.03
C LYS A 110 -6.25 16.05 -23.27
N VAL A 111 -6.93 17.16 -23.03
CA VAL A 111 -8.34 17.29 -23.40
C VAL A 111 -8.49 17.05 -24.91
N GLY A 112 -9.43 16.17 -25.29
CA GLY A 112 -9.66 15.67 -26.64
C GLY A 112 -8.93 14.37 -26.99
N ASP A 113 -7.99 13.92 -26.19
CA ASP A 113 -7.34 12.63 -26.38
C ASP A 113 -8.26 11.44 -25.97
N ARG A 114 -7.84 10.23 -26.31
CA ARG A 114 -8.55 9.01 -25.95
C ARG A 114 -7.92 8.28 -24.79
N LEU A 115 -8.67 8.14 -23.71
CA LEU A 115 -8.35 7.22 -22.61
C LEU A 115 -8.81 5.82 -23.01
N ASN A 116 -7.86 4.89 -23.17
CA ASN A 116 -8.14 3.49 -23.46
C ASN A 116 -7.90 2.67 -22.19
N THR A 117 -8.91 1.94 -21.75
CA THR A 117 -8.82 1.06 -20.59
C THR A 117 -9.33 -0.35 -20.93
N LYS A 118 -8.74 -1.35 -20.28
CA LYS A 118 -9.25 -2.73 -20.29
C LYS A 118 -10.05 -2.95 -19.00
N SER A 119 -11.10 -3.75 -19.11
CA SER A 119 -11.96 -4.02 -17.98
C SER A 119 -12.41 -5.47 -17.95
N ASN A 120 -12.82 -5.94 -16.77
CA ASN A 120 -13.55 -7.20 -16.59
C ASN A 120 -14.97 -7.18 -17.17
N TYR A 121 -15.44 -6.01 -17.62
CA TYR A 121 -16.73 -5.86 -18.28
C TYR A 121 -16.58 -5.96 -19.79
N THR A 122 -17.44 -6.78 -20.41
CA THR A 122 -17.52 -6.88 -21.86
C THR A 122 -18.41 -5.79 -22.42
N ASN A 123 -17.88 -5.03 -23.37
CA ASN A 123 -18.59 -3.98 -24.09
C ASN A 123 -19.57 -4.59 -25.13
N SER A 124 -20.49 -3.80 -25.63
CA SER A 124 -21.47 -4.18 -26.67
C SER A 124 -20.84 -4.68 -27.96
N ASP A 125 -19.59 -4.35 -28.25
CA ASP A 125 -18.81 -4.88 -29.38
C ASP A 125 -18.22 -6.28 -29.13
N GLY A 126 -18.43 -6.86 -27.94
CA GLY A 126 -17.92 -8.16 -27.53
C GLY A 126 -16.47 -8.16 -27.04
N THR A 127 -15.85 -6.99 -26.92
CA THR A 127 -14.49 -6.86 -26.38
C THR A 127 -14.49 -6.35 -24.93
N ASN A 128 -13.36 -6.49 -24.26
CA ASN A 128 -13.12 -5.93 -22.94
C ASN A 128 -12.37 -4.59 -23.00
N ASN A 129 -12.27 -4.00 -24.19
CA ASN A 129 -11.60 -2.70 -24.39
C ASN A 129 -12.64 -1.59 -24.37
N TRP A 130 -12.33 -0.53 -23.63
CA TRP A 130 -13.15 0.65 -23.49
C TRP A 130 -12.33 1.87 -23.91
N SER A 131 -12.96 2.84 -24.55
CA SER A 131 -12.29 4.05 -25.04
C SER A 131 -13.17 5.25 -24.79
N PHE A 132 -12.66 6.22 -24.04
CA PHE A 132 -13.36 7.42 -23.64
C PHE A 132 -12.60 8.67 -24.10
N GLU A 133 -13.32 9.74 -24.40
CA GLU A 133 -12.73 11.03 -24.74
C GLU A 133 -12.44 11.81 -23.45
N VAL A 134 -11.23 12.29 -23.28
CA VAL A 134 -10.85 13.13 -22.15
C VAL A 134 -11.47 14.51 -22.30
N VAL A 135 -12.42 14.87 -21.45
CA VAL A 135 -13.12 16.18 -21.51
C VAL A 135 -12.64 17.15 -20.43
N GLY A 136 -11.87 16.70 -19.46
CA GLY A 136 -11.32 17.54 -18.41
C GLY A 136 -10.49 16.74 -17.42
N PHE A 137 -9.97 17.45 -16.43
CA PHE A 137 -9.17 16.88 -15.38
C PHE A 137 -9.75 17.22 -14.01
N TYR A 138 -9.47 16.36 -13.02
CA TYR A 138 -9.76 16.64 -11.62
C TYR A 138 -8.50 16.59 -10.77
N LYS A 139 -8.53 17.28 -9.63
CA LYS A 139 -7.47 17.31 -8.62
C LYS A 139 -8.03 16.93 -7.26
N ALA A 140 -7.21 16.27 -6.47
CA ALA A 140 -7.50 15.96 -5.08
C ALA A 140 -6.86 16.98 -4.14
N GLU A 141 -7.62 17.45 -3.13
CA GLU A 141 -7.11 18.43 -2.17
C GLU A 141 -6.06 17.85 -1.19
N LYS A 142 -6.25 16.61 -0.78
CA LYS A 142 -5.47 16.03 0.34
C LYS A 142 -4.69 14.78 -0.03
N ILE A 143 -5.25 13.92 -0.86
CA ILE A 143 -4.70 12.59 -1.15
C ILE A 143 -4.34 12.54 -2.63
N LYS A 144 -3.06 12.75 -2.95
CA LYS A 144 -2.59 12.73 -4.35
C LYS A 144 -2.89 11.41 -5.08
N GLY A 145 -2.92 10.30 -4.36
CA GLY A 145 -3.27 9.00 -4.91
C GLY A 145 -4.67 8.94 -5.51
N ASP A 146 -5.61 9.76 -5.02
CA ASP A 146 -6.96 9.86 -5.56
C ASP A 146 -6.98 10.43 -7.00
N GLU A 147 -5.89 11.07 -7.45
CA GLU A 147 -5.73 11.55 -8.84
C GLU A 147 -5.28 10.45 -9.82
N MET A 148 -5.09 9.21 -9.35
CA MET A 148 -4.78 8.04 -10.19
C MET A 148 -6.05 7.32 -10.62
N GLY A 149 -6.93 8.04 -11.32
CA GLY A 149 -8.16 7.46 -11.80
C GLY A 149 -8.83 8.31 -12.87
N ALA A 150 -9.92 7.78 -13.40
CA ALA A 150 -10.81 8.48 -14.32
C ALA A 150 -12.26 8.26 -13.90
N VAL A 151 -13.12 9.21 -14.19
CA VAL A 151 -14.56 9.13 -13.93
C VAL A 151 -15.29 9.22 -15.26
N ILE A 152 -16.19 8.25 -15.52
CA ILE A 152 -17.06 8.17 -16.68
C ILE A 152 -18.51 8.10 -16.26
N ASN A 153 -19.44 8.34 -17.18
CA ASN A 153 -20.87 8.29 -16.92
C ASN A 153 -21.34 6.85 -16.71
N TYR A 154 -21.96 6.57 -15.54
CA TYR A 154 -22.49 5.24 -15.19
C TYR A 154 -23.60 4.78 -16.13
N ASP A 155 -24.57 5.63 -16.46
CA ASP A 155 -25.72 5.23 -17.27
C ASP A 155 -25.29 4.78 -18.66
N ALA A 156 -24.38 5.52 -19.28
CA ALA A 156 -23.79 5.19 -20.57
C ALA A 156 -22.98 3.88 -20.51
N PHE A 157 -22.21 3.69 -19.44
CA PHE A 157 -21.47 2.46 -19.20
C PHE A 157 -22.40 1.27 -18.99
N ASP A 158 -23.45 1.40 -18.15
CA ASP A 158 -24.41 0.33 -17.86
C ASP A 158 -25.21 -0.07 -19.12
N GLU A 159 -25.54 0.89 -19.98
CA GLU A 159 -26.18 0.59 -21.27
C GLU A 159 -25.25 -0.16 -22.21
N ALA A 160 -23.96 0.19 -22.25
CA ALA A 160 -22.99 -0.38 -23.18
C ALA A 160 -22.44 -1.75 -22.73
N ARG A 161 -22.40 -2.07 -21.44
CA ARG A 161 -21.90 -3.37 -20.97
C ARG A 161 -22.91 -4.49 -21.23
N ILE A 162 -22.40 -5.70 -21.50
CA ILE A 162 -23.25 -6.88 -21.74
C ILE A 162 -23.60 -7.59 -20.43
N ASN A 163 -22.64 -7.71 -19.53
CA ASN A 163 -22.76 -8.43 -18.27
C ASN A 163 -23.02 -7.50 -17.08
N GLN A 164 -23.69 -8.02 -16.06
CA GLN A 164 -23.95 -7.34 -14.76
C GLN A 164 -24.70 -5.99 -14.88
N LYS A 165 -25.57 -5.83 -15.86
CA LYS A 165 -26.40 -4.63 -16.03
C LYS A 165 -27.23 -4.35 -14.79
N GLY A 166 -27.41 -3.07 -14.46
CA GLY A 166 -28.19 -2.63 -13.32
C GLY A 166 -27.55 -2.93 -11.97
N THR A 167 -26.23 -3.12 -11.94
CA THR A 167 -25.48 -3.34 -10.69
C THR A 167 -24.37 -2.31 -10.51
N VAL A 168 -23.99 -2.05 -9.26
CA VAL A 168 -22.95 -1.13 -8.86
C VAL A 168 -21.98 -1.82 -7.89
N GLY A 169 -20.75 -1.39 -7.87
CA GLY A 169 -19.73 -1.89 -6.94
C GLY A 169 -19.85 -1.25 -5.56
N MET A 170 -20.24 0.02 -5.52
CA MET A 170 -20.40 0.77 -4.27
C MET A 170 -21.52 1.82 -4.40
N ILE A 171 -22.10 2.17 -3.25
CA ILE A 171 -22.98 3.32 -3.12
C ILE A 171 -22.40 4.19 -2.01
N MET A 172 -22.25 5.49 -2.27
CA MET A 172 -21.86 6.44 -1.24
C MET A 172 -23.03 7.33 -0.90
N VAL A 173 -23.20 7.57 0.39
CA VAL A 173 -24.28 8.37 0.94
C VAL A 173 -23.65 9.50 1.74
N LYS A 174 -24.02 10.72 1.41
CA LYS A 174 -23.72 11.89 2.22
C LYS A 174 -24.85 12.07 3.23
N ALA A 175 -24.51 11.99 4.50
CA ALA A 175 -25.45 12.17 5.59
C ALA A 175 -25.33 13.58 6.19
N GLU A 176 -26.41 14.09 6.79
CA GLU A 176 -26.45 15.40 7.47
C GLU A 176 -25.42 15.50 8.63
N SER A 177 -25.06 14.37 9.23
CA SER A 177 -24.06 14.28 10.30
C SER A 177 -23.52 12.86 10.44
N ALA A 178 -22.37 12.71 11.10
CA ALA A 178 -21.80 11.41 11.40
C ALA A 178 -22.72 10.51 12.26
N GLU A 179 -23.54 11.09 13.18
CA GLU A 179 -24.52 10.35 13.98
C GLU A 179 -25.68 9.84 13.12
N THR A 180 -26.20 10.68 12.23
CA THR A 180 -27.22 10.32 11.24
C THR A 180 -26.69 9.22 10.33
N GLY A 181 -25.44 9.33 9.88
CA GLY A 181 -24.76 8.32 9.08
C GLY A 181 -24.71 6.94 9.74
N GLN A 182 -24.46 6.85 11.04
CA GLN A 182 -24.49 5.58 11.78
C GLN A 182 -25.90 4.98 11.82
N ASN A 183 -26.94 5.82 11.95
CA ASN A 183 -28.32 5.35 11.92
C ASN A 183 -28.72 4.85 10.54
N ILE A 184 -28.35 5.56 9.47
CA ILE A 184 -28.56 5.14 8.08
C ILE A 184 -27.85 3.81 7.83
N SER A 185 -26.60 3.68 8.24
CA SER A 185 -25.82 2.43 8.09
C SER A 185 -26.55 1.23 8.67
N ARG A 186 -27.05 1.36 9.89
CA ARG A 186 -27.81 0.29 10.55
C ARG A 186 -29.11 -0.03 9.82
N GLN A 187 -29.88 0.98 9.41
CA GLN A 187 -31.16 0.78 8.71
C GLN A 187 -30.95 0.07 7.36
N VAL A 188 -29.91 0.47 6.60
CA VAL A 188 -29.56 -0.16 5.32
C VAL A 188 -29.18 -1.64 5.53
N ASP A 189 -28.29 -1.90 6.47
CA ASP A 189 -27.83 -3.27 6.73
C ASP A 189 -28.93 -4.19 7.28
N GLU A 190 -29.81 -3.68 8.14
CA GLU A 190 -30.98 -4.42 8.65
C GLU A 190 -32.00 -4.71 7.53
N TYR A 191 -32.25 -3.74 6.65
CA TYR A 191 -33.22 -3.91 5.56
C TYR A 191 -32.75 -4.97 4.56
N PHE A 192 -31.44 -4.97 4.21
CA PHE A 192 -30.88 -5.90 3.24
C PHE A 192 -30.27 -7.19 3.87
N ALA A 193 -30.36 -7.38 5.19
CA ALA A 193 -29.73 -8.50 5.91
C ALA A 193 -30.10 -9.89 5.38
N ASN A 194 -31.35 -10.07 4.95
CA ASN A 194 -31.87 -11.34 4.43
C ASN A 194 -31.96 -11.36 2.89
N SER A 195 -31.36 -10.39 2.22
CA SER A 195 -31.27 -10.32 0.77
C SER A 195 -30.08 -11.16 0.25
N PRO A 196 -30.16 -11.71 -0.96
CA PRO A 196 -28.98 -12.24 -1.66
C PRO A 196 -27.87 -11.19 -1.86
N TYR A 197 -28.24 -9.91 -1.75
CA TYR A 197 -27.36 -8.76 -1.89
C TYR A 197 -27.24 -8.01 -0.55
N ALA A 198 -26.96 -8.75 0.53
CA ALA A 198 -26.77 -8.17 1.85
C ALA A 198 -25.63 -7.14 1.82
N THR A 199 -25.87 -6.03 2.52
CA THR A 199 -24.93 -4.90 2.55
C THR A 199 -24.07 -4.90 3.80
N ARG A 200 -22.96 -4.21 3.69
CA ARG A 200 -22.11 -3.76 4.77
C ARG A 200 -21.90 -2.27 4.62
N THR A 201 -22.40 -1.53 5.59
CA THR A 201 -22.48 -0.07 5.52
C THR A 201 -21.71 0.56 6.68
N GLY A 202 -20.95 1.58 6.40
CA GLY A 202 -20.20 2.31 7.43
C GLY A 202 -19.51 3.56 6.91
N PRO A 203 -18.83 4.31 7.79
CA PRO A 203 -18.04 5.47 7.37
C PRO A 203 -16.99 5.11 6.31
N GLU A 204 -16.66 6.05 5.46
CA GLU A 204 -15.62 5.86 4.42
C GLU A 204 -14.29 5.38 5.03
N SER A 205 -13.97 5.85 6.24
CA SER A 205 -12.80 5.41 7.01
C SER A 205 -12.83 3.91 7.36
N MET A 206 -14.01 3.30 7.46
CA MET A 206 -14.13 1.86 7.73
C MET A 206 -13.53 1.03 6.60
N MET A 207 -13.75 1.43 5.34
CA MET A 207 -13.16 0.80 4.17
C MET A 207 -11.62 0.84 4.23
N ALA A 208 -11.07 2.00 4.57
CA ALA A 208 -9.62 2.15 4.70
C ALA A 208 -9.05 1.28 5.84
N ILE A 209 -9.77 1.18 6.97
CA ILE A 209 -9.39 0.33 8.11
C ILE A 209 -9.43 -1.14 7.72
N GLU A 210 -10.42 -1.59 6.96
CA GLU A 210 -10.53 -2.98 6.53
C GLU A 210 -9.46 -3.36 5.52
N MET A 211 -9.22 -2.50 4.53
CA MET A 211 -8.09 -2.68 3.63
C MET A 211 -6.77 -2.74 4.41
N ALA A 212 -6.59 -1.85 5.40
CA ALA A 212 -5.42 -1.89 6.27
C ALA A 212 -5.34 -3.21 7.06
N GLY A 213 -6.48 -3.77 7.48
CA GLY A 213 -6.56 -5.07 8.17
C GLY A 213 -6.10 -6.24 7.29
N GLU A 214 -6.52 -6.28 6.03
CA GLU A 214 -6.03 -7.30 5.08
C GLU A 214 -4.52 -7.17 4.83
N PHE A 215 -4.00 -5.93 4.79
CA PHE A 215 -2.55 -5.71 4.71
C PHE A 215 -1.80 -6.00 6.01
N ALA A 216 -2.46 -6.01 7.17
CA ALA A 216 -1.82 -6.37 8.44
C ALA A 216 -1.39 -7.85 8.46
N ASP A 217 -2.15 -8.74 7.85
CA ASP A 217 -1.75 -10.15 7.70
C ASP A 217 -0.52 -10.29 6.81
N VAL A 218 -0.44 -9.50 5.74
CA VAL A 218 0.75 -9.42 4.87
C VAL A 218 1.94 -8.87 5.64
N GLU A 219 1.76 -7.84 6.48
CA GLU A 219 2.81 -7.29 7.33
C GLU A 219 3.34 -8.34 8.33
N LEU A 220 2.46 -9.15 8.92
CA LEU A 220 2.86 -10.25 9.80
C LEU A 220 3.70 -11.31 9.06
N ILE A 221 3.30 -11.66 7.83
CA ILE A 221 4.07 -12.58 6.99
C ILE A 221 5.45 -12.00 6.67
N ILE A 222 5.51 -10.74 6.23
CA ILE A 222 6.77 -10.04 5.92
C ILE A 222 7.67 -10.00 7.15
N ASN A 223 7.15 -9.62 8.32
CA ASN A 223 7.90 -9.57 9.58
C ASN A 223 8.42 -10.96 9.97
N SER A 224 7.64 -12.02 9.76
CA SER A 224 8.06 -13.40 10.02
C SER A 224 9.21 -13.83 9.11
N ILE A 225 9.15 -13.47 7.83
CA ILE A 225 10.24 -13.69 6.87
C ILE A 225 11.49 -12.91 7.29
N LEU A 226 11.35 -11.62 7.62
CA LEU A 226 12.46 -10.78 8.08
C LEU A 226 13.12 -11.34 9.35
N MET A 227 12.33 -11.83 10.32
CA MET A 227 12.86 -12.50 11.52
C MET A 227 13.61 -13.77 11.19
N SER A 228 13.13 -14.58 10.25
CA SER A 228 13.84 -15.78 9.77
C SER A 228 15.16 -15.45 9.09
N VAL A 229 15.18 -14.43 8.25
CA VAL A 229 16.40 -13.93 7.60
C VAL A 229 17.37 -13.37 8.64
N PHE A 230 16.88 -12.59 9.61
CA PHE A 230 17.68 -12.06 10.72
C PHE A 230 18.35 -13.19 11.52
N PHE A 231 17.59 -14.25 11.88
CA PHE A 231 18.12 -15.40 12.57
C PHE A 231 19.19 -16.14 11.74
N THR A 232 18.96 -16.30 10.44
CA THR A 232 19.94 -16.90 9.53
C THR A 232 21.23 -16.09 9.47
N ILE A 233 21.14 -14.76 9.38
CA ILE A 233 22.30 -13.87 9.38
C ILE A 233 23.10 -14.01 10.69
N LEU A 234 22.40 -14.08 11.84
CA LEU A 234 23.05 -14.29 13.14
C LEU A 234 23.85 -15.60 13.17
N LEU A 235 23.25 -16.71 12.71
CA LEU A 235 23.93 -18.01 12.68
C LEU A 235 25.13 -18.02 11.74
N VAL A 236 24.97 -17.50 10.53
CA VAL A 236 26.05 -17.44 9.54
C VAL A 236 27.19 -16.55 10.05
N SER A 237 26.88 -15.36 10.55
CA SER A 237 27.88 -14.42 11.06
C SER A 237 28.62 -15.00 12.28
N SER A 238 27.91 -15.63 13.20
CA SER A 238 28.51 -16.29 14.37
C SER A 238 29.43 -17.43 13.96
N ASN A 239 29.03 -18.25 12.98
CA ASN A 239 29.84 -19.36 12.48
C ASN A 239 31.11 -18.87 11.75
N THR A 240 30.98 -17.82 10.94
CA THR A 240 32.12 -17.18 10.24
C THR A 240 33.12 -16.58 11.22
N LEU A 241 32.65 -15.88 12.26
CA LEU A 241 33.51 -15.35 13.31
C LEU A 241 34.20 -16.49 14.11
N ALA A 242 33.48 -17.56 14.44
CA ALA A 242 34.06 -18.71 15.10
C ALA A 242 35.13 -19.39 14.25
N GLN A 243 34.94 -19.43 12.93
CA GLN A 243 35.97 -19.95 12.00
C GLN A 243 37.19 -19.03 11.94
N SER A 244 37.00 -17.70 11.80
CA SER A 244 38.08 -16.72 11.83
C SER A 244 38.92 -16.84 13.10
N ILE A 245 38.31 -17.02 14.26
CA ILE A 245 39.03 -17.24 15.53
C ILE A 245 39.80 -18.54 15.52
N ARG A 246 39.25 -19.64 15.00
CA ARG A 246 39.94 -20.92 14.89
C ARG A 246 41.18 -20.82 13.98
N GLU A 247 41.08 -20.12 12.87
CA GLU A 247 42.20 -19.91 11.94
C GLU A 247 43.33 -19.08 12.56
N ARG A 248 42.96 -18.14 13.48
CA ARG A 248 43.92 -17.25 14.17
C ARG A 248 44.26 -17.72 15.59
N THR A 249 43.96 -18.97 15.94
CA THR A 249 44.21 -19.52 17.28
C THR A 249 45.69 -19.43 17.69
N GLY A 250 46.62 -19.70 16.75
CA GLY A 250 48.07 -19.56 16.97
C GLY A 250 48.48 -18.13 17.26
N ASP A 251 47.99 -17.15 16.48
CA ASP A 251 48.26 -15.72 16.69
C ASP A 251 47.77 -15.23 18.02
N ILE A 252 46.55 -15.67 18.42
CA ILE A 252 45.96 -15.37 19.74
C ILE A 252 46.84 -15.95 20.87
N GLY A 253 47.37 -17.16 20.67
CA GLY A 253 48.32 -17.78 21.60
C GLY A 253 49.58 -16.95 21.78
N VAL A 254 50.18 -16.47 20.69
CA VAL A 254 51.38 -15.59 20.70
C VAL A 254 51.07 -14.29 21.43
N LEU A 255 49.91 -13.64 21.17
CA LEU A 255 49.52 -12.42 21.86
C LEU A 255 49.37 -12.63 23.40
N LYS A 256 48.78 -13.77 23.81
CA LYS A 256 48.72 -14.13 25.24
C LYS A 256 50.11 -14.37 25.86
N CYS A 257 51.03 -14.98 25.13
CA CYS A 257 52.44 -15.15 25.58
C CYS A 257 53.17 -13.81 25.74
N LEU A 258 52.85 -12.83 24.90
CA LEU A 258 53.38 -11.45 24.99
C LEU A 258 52.75 -10.62 26.09
N GLY A 259 51.82 -11.18 26.87
CA GLY A 259 51.21 -10.55 28.02
C GLY A 259 49.96 -9.68 27.72
N TYR A 260 49.40 -9.80 26.52
CA TYR A 260 48.10 -9.12 26.24
C TYR A 260 47.00 -9.68 27.10
N ARG A 261 46.15 -8.79 27.62
CA ARG A 261 45.04 -9.17 28.49
C ARG A 261 43.91 -9.84 27.66
N ASP A 262 43.25 -10.81 28.25
CA ASP A 262 42.11 -11.49 27.64
C ASP A 262 41.01 -10.51 27.19
N SER A 263 40.81 -9.40 27.93
CA SER A 263 39.88 -8.33 27.52
C SER A 263 40.26 -7.65 26.19
N THR A 264 41.57 -7.54 25.89
CA THR A 264 42.03 -6.98 24.61
C THR A 264 41.65 -7.86 23.45
N ILE A 265 41.78 -9.18 23.60
CA ILE A 265 41.42 -10.18 22.60
C ILE A 265 39.90 -10.16 22.40
N PHE A 266 39.11 -10.10 23.49
CA PHE A 266 37.67 -10.01 23.43
C PHE A 266 37.21 -8.76 22.66
N ILE A 267 37.76 -7.58 23.01
CA ILE A 267 37.43 -6.31 22.34
C ILE A 267 37.79 -6.39 20.85
N SER A 268 38.90 -6.99 20.50
CA SER A 268 39.33 -7.16 19.10
C SER A 268 38.32 -7.94 18.27
N VAL A 269 37.79 -9.05 18.81
CA VAL A 269 36.75 -9.84 18.14
C VAL A 269 35.43 -9.07 18.00
N ILE A 270 35.03 -8.34 19.06
CA ILE A 270 33.84 -7.49 19.00
C ILE A 270 34.00 -6.38 17.97
N LEU A 271 35.15 -5.71 17.90
CA LEU A 271 35.43 -4.67 16.91
C LEU A 271 35.42 -5.21 15.49
N GLU A 272 35.92 -6.42 15.27
CA GLU A 272 35.84 -7.10 13.96
C GLU A 272 34.38 -7.32 13.54
N ALA A 273 33.55 -7.83 14.44
CA ALA A 273 32.12 -8.02 14.19
C ALA A 273 31.39 -6.69 13.91
N ILE A 274 31.68 -5.65 14.70
CA ILE A 274 31.10 -4.32 14.47
C ILE A 274 31.52 -3.78 13.12
N THR A 275 32.78 -3.94 12.72
CA THR A 275 33.27 -3.44 11.42
C THR A 275 32.55 -4.14 10.25
N ILE A 276 32.38 -5.46 10.34
CA ILE A 276 31.65 -6.25 9.33
C ILE A 276 30.20 -5.79 9.23
N CYS A 277 29.50 -5.70 10.36
CA CYS A 277 28.11 -5.27 10.39
C CYS A 277 27.93 -3.81 9.95
N PHE A 278 28.83 -2.91 10.33
CA PHE A 278 28.79 -1.51 9.92
C PHE A 278 28.96 -1.36 8.40
N THR A 279 29.92 -2.07 7.80
CA THR A 279 30.11 -2.06 6.34
C THR A 279 28.90 -2.68 5.61
N ALA A 280 28.28 -3.72 6.18
CA ALA A 280 27.06 -4.31 5.64
C ALA A 280 25.87 -3.33 5.69
N VAL A 281 25.67 -2.62 6.80
CA VAL A 281 24.62 -1.60 6.92
C VAL A 281 24.86 -0.46 5.93
N LEU A 282 26.09 0.05 5.80
CA LEU A 282 26.41 1.10 4.83
C LEU A 282 26.12 0.67 3.39
N SER A 283 26.52 -0.55 3.01
CA SER A 283 26.24 -1.06 1.68
C SER A 283 24.74 -1.26 1.46
N GLY A 284 24.00 -1.78 2.43
CA GLY A 284 22.57 -1.90 2.36
C GLY A 284 21.88 -0.54 2.16
N LEU A 285 22.25 0.47 2.94
CA LEU A 285 21.72 1.83 2.79
C LEU A 285 22.06 2.45 1.43
N PHE A 286 23.26 2.19 0.93
CA PHE A 286 23.67 2.65 -0.40
C PHE A 286 22.81 2.04 -1.51
N PHE A 287 22.58 0.73 -1.47
CA PHE A 287 21.67 0.08 -2.43
C PHE A 287 20.23 0.58 -2.30
N THR A 288 19.74 0.76 -1.09
CA THR A 288 18.39 1.32 -0.84
C THR A 288 18.27 2.71 -1.44
N ALA A 289 19.26 3.58 -1.25
CA ALA A 289 19.27 4.94 -1.81
C ALA A 289 19.25 4.99 -3.35
N ILE A 290 19.75 3.92 -4.01
CA ILE A 290 19.68 3.79 -5.48
C ILE A 290 18.34 3.19 -5.91
N LEU A 291 17.83 2.23 -5.15
CA LEU A 291 16.59 1.51 -5.50
C LEU A 291 15.34 2.38 -5.33
N ILE A 292 15.27 3.23 -4.31
CA ILE A 292 14.10 4.09 -4.07
C ILE A 292 13.75 4.93 -5.29
N PRO A 293 14.66 5.75 -5.86
CA PRO A 293 14.34 6.55 -7.06
C PRO A 293 13.98 5.69 -8.28
N ALA A 294 14.55 4.48 -8.39
CA ALA A 294 14.19 3.57 -9.47
C ALA A 294 12.75 3.05 -9.33
N ILE A 295 12.32 2.72 -8.11
CA ILE A 295 10.95 2.28 -7.81
C ILE A 295 9.98 3.44 -8.01
N GLU A 296 10.30 4.65 -7.53
CA GLU A 296 9.51 5.86 -7.74
C GLU A 296 9.31 6.16 -9.24
N SER A 297 10.38 6.07 -10.02
CA SER A 297 10.29 6.27 -11.48
C SER A 297 9.43 5.20 -12.19
N MET A 298 9.43 3.97 -11.70
CA MET A 298 8.62 2.88 -12.25
C MET A 298 7.16 2.96 -11.79
N SER A 299 6.90 3.49 -10.59
CA SER A 299 5.55 3.66 -10.05
C SER A 299 4.80 4.87 -10.62
N GLY A 300 5.48 5.68 -11.45
CA GLY A 300 4.88 6.86 -12.07
C GLY A 300 4.36 7.90 -11.06
N GLY A 301 4.93 7.96 -9.86
CA GLY A 301 4.54 8.92 -8.80
C GLY A 301 3.53 8.36 -7.78
N LEU A 302 3.03 7.14 -7.95
CA LEU A 302 2.15 6.49 -6.95
C LEU A 302 2.84 6.24 -5.62
N MET A 303 4.16 6.10 -5.65
CA MET A 303 4.99 5.82 -4.47
C MET A 303 5.81 7.01 -4.01
N ASP A 304 5.58 8.19 -4.62
CA ASP A 304 6.20 9.43 -4.17
C ASP A 304 5.76 9.70 -2.72
N ASP A 305 6.71 10.03 -1.87
CA ASP A 305 6.51 10.24 -0.43
C ASP A 305 6.09 9.00 0.40
N VAL A 306 5.92 7.83 -0.21
CA VAL A 306 5.57 6.58 0.50
C VAL A 306 6.81 5.85 1.00
N ILE A 307 7.86 5.77 0.18
CA ILE A 307 9.11 5.10 0.53
C ILE A 307 10.17 6.16 0.85
N ILE A 308 10.20 6.60 2.10
CA ILE A 308 11.14 7.63 2.54
C ILE A 308 12.27 6.99 3.36
N LEU A 309 13.52 7.24 2.95
CA LEU A 309 14.69 6.91 3.76
C LEU A 309 14.84 7.96 4.88
N SER A 310 13.97 7.88 5.89
CA SER A 310 13.99 8.82 7.01
C SER A 310 15.19 8.60 7.92
N SER A 311 15.59 9.64 8.65
CA SER A 311 16.68 9.55 9.64
C SER A 311 16.43 8.48 10.71
N SER A 312 15.17 8.19 11.04
CA SER A 312 14.79 7.14 11.99
C SER A 312 15.05 5.74 11.43
N VAL A 313 14.80 5.52 10.13
CA VAL A 313 15.11 4.24 9.45
C VAL A 313 16.62 4.01 9.39
N ILE A 314 17.39 5.05 9.06
CA ILE A 314 18.85 4.98 9.04
C ILE A 314 19.39 4.63 10.43
N LEU A 315 18.95 5.34 11.46
CA LEU A 315 19.37 5.10 12.83
C LEU A 315 18.96 3.70 13.31
N GLY A 316 17.73 3.28 13.00
CA GLY A 316 17.22 1.94 13.28
C GLY A 316 18.09 0.85 12.64
N GLY A 317 18.49 1.02 11.39
CA GLY A 317 19.40 0.11 10.68
C GLY A 317 20.75 -0.04 11.37
N PHE A 318 21.37 1.06 11.82
CA PHE A 318 22.60 1.02 12.60
C PHE A 318 22.43 0.34 13.96
N LEU A 319 21.33 0.61 14.67
CA LEU A 319 21.03 -0.03 15.96
C LEU A 319 20.85 -1.55 15.80
N ILE A 320 20.11 -1.99 14.81
CA ILE A 320 19.91 -3.41 14.50
C ILE A 320 21.25 -4.05 14.10
N GLY A 321 22.04 -3.39 13.25
CA GLY A 321 23.37 -3.86 12.87
C GLY A 321 24.29 -4.03 14.08
N LEU A 322 24.24 -3.12 15.04
CA LEU A 322 25.01 -3.20 16.28
C LEU A 322 24.55 -4.39 17.15
N ILE A 323 23.25 -4.61 17.26
CA ILE A 323 22.67 -5.76 17.99
C ILE A 323 23.13 -7.07 17.35
N ILE A 324 23.09 -7.17 16.02
CA ILE A 324 23.57 -8.35 15.28
C ILE A 324 25.06 -8.58 15.57
N ALA A 325 25.89 -7.52 15.50
CA ALA A 325 27.31 -7.62 15.76
C ALA A 325 27.61 -8.19 17.16
N PHE A 326 26.96 -7.67 18.19
CA PHE A 326 27.14 -8.16 19.56
C PHE A 326 26.63 -9.59 19.74
N MET A 327 25.43 -9.92 19.23
CA MET A 327 24.86 -11.25 19.36
C MET A 327 25.67 -12.31 18.61
N SER A 328 26.10 -12.02 17.38
CA SER A 328 26.90 -12.96 16.58
C SER A 328 28.30 -13.18 17.12
N ALA A 329 28.89 -12.15 17.74
CA ALA A 329 30.24 -12.24 18.30
C ALA A 329 30.30 -12.79 19.73
N ALA A 330 29.18 -12.80 20.47
CA ALA A 330 29.15 -13.16 21.89
C ALA A 330 29.77 -14.54 22.19
N VAL A 331 29.32 -15.58 21.47
CA VAL A 331 29.83 -16.96 21.67
C VAL A 331 31.27 -17.11 21.16
N PRO A 332 31.62 -16.68 19.94
CA PRO A 332 32.99 -16.73 19.46
C PRO A 332 33.99 -15.95 20.33
N ALA A 333 33.64 -14.75 20.77
CA ALA A 333 34.49 -13.92 21.61
C ALA A 333 34.71 -14.57 23.01
N TYR A 334 33.65 -15.14 23.60
CA TYR A 334 33.77 -15.88 24.86
C TYR A 334 34.68 -17.12 24.71
N ASN A 335 34.59 -17.83 23.61
CA ASN A 335 35.48 -18.98 23.33
C ASN A 335 36.93 -18.54 23.18
N ALA A 336 37.19 -17.39 22.54
CA ALA A 336 38.54 -16.84 22.41
C ALA A 336 39.16 -16.45 23.77
N LEU A 337 38.36 -15.95 24.72
CA LEU A 337 38.81 -15.69 26.10
C LEU A 337 39.35 -16.95 26.77
N ASN A 338 38.64 -18.06 26.63
CA ASN A 338 38.94 -19.32 27.33
C ASN A 338 40.01 -20.17 26.65
N LEU A 339 40.60 -19.72 25.54
CA LEU A 339 41.70 -20.42 24.87
C LEU A 339 42.94 -20.47 25.79
N LYS A 340 43.35 -21.69 26.11
CA LYS A 340 44.61 -21.90 26.86
C LYS A 340 45.81 -21.75 25.94
N VAL A 341 46.84 -21.06 26.41
CA VAL A 341 48.06 -20.78 25.66
C VAL A 341 48.73 -22.09 25.13
N VAL A 342 48.71 -23.13 25.98
CA VAL A 342 49.30 -24.46 25.64
C VAL A 342 48.58 -25.11 24.44
N ASP A 343 47.23 -24.99 24.41
CA ASP A 343 46.42 -25.60 23.34
C ASP A 343 46.53 -24.77 22.04
N ALA A 344 46.65 -23.47 22.15
CA ALA A 344 46.81 -22.54 21.03
C ALA A 344 48.17 -22.75 20.31
N LEU A 345 49.24 -22.96 21.07
CA LEU A 345 50.57 -23.21 20.51
C LEU A 345 50.77 -24.64 19.94
N ARG A 346 49.89 -25.59 20.29
CA ARG A 346 49.90 -26.96 19.71
C ARG A 346 49.10 -27.04 18.41
N ALA A 347 48.22 -26.12 18.16
CA ALA A 347 47.36 -26.10 16.99
C ALA A 347 47.97 -25.33 15.78
N GLY A 348 49.06 -24.62 15.95
CA GLY A 348 49.86 -24.01 14.91
C GLY A 348 51.13 -24.87 14.67
#